data_629818e7d810168190f4ebadb3bdbd7b
#
_entry.id   629818e7d810168190f4ebadb3bdbd7b
#
_cell.length_a   1.000
_cell.length_b   1.000
_cell.length_c   1.000
_cell.angle_alpha   90.00
_cell.angle_beta   90.00
_cell.angle_gamma   90.00
#
_symmetry.space_group_name_H-M   'P 1'
#
loop_
_entity.id
_entity.type
_entity.pdbx_description
1 polymer ?
#
loop_
_entity_poly.entity_id
_entity_poly.type
_entity_poly.pdbx_seq_one_letter_code
_entity_poly.pdbx_strand_id
1 'polypeptide(L)'
;YYAPYADGWLFRKVRGWEYGYKEVSDNFLFRTAEAYLNAAEAAAYTGDEGTARNLLKELRDYRMIDSRPITESGESLVTLIRAERQRELCLEGHRWFDLRRYTVCEKYPYSKTITHYYTSFTWDGPEYTKSYVLQKNDPAYTLALPQEVRDFQNSLGPNNRPVRTNTDAPAASQSKAYNKGCEDGLNNYKY
;
A
#
# COMPACT_ATOMS: atom_id res chain seq x y z
N TYR A 1 0.94 15.94 -8.13
CA TYR A 1 1.61 17.22 -8.31
C TYR A 1 2.93 17.01 -9.06
N TYR A 2 3.09 17.66 -10.20
CA TYR A 2 4.30 17.57 -11.02
C TYR A 2 5.38 18.48 -10.46
N ALA A 3 6.57 17.93 -10.22
CA ALA A 3 7.72 18.71 -9.78
C ALA A 3 8.55 19.12 -11.01
N PRO A 4 8.69 20.42 -11.33
CA PRO A 4 9.33 20.87 -12.57
C PRO A 4 10.83 20.57 -12.65
N TYR A 5 11.44 20.10 -11.57
CA TYR A 5 12.88 19.78 -11.50
C TYR A 5 13.19 18.29 -11.34
N ALA A 6 12.16 17.43 -11.40
CA ALA A 6 12.32 15.99 -11.38
C ALA A 6 11.31 15.36 -12.34
N ASP A 7 11.78 14.43 -13.16
CA ASP A 7 10.90 13.61 -13.99
C ASP A 7 10.08 12.69 -13.08
N GLY A 8 8.89 13.13 -12.69
CA GLY A 8 8.00 12.33 -11.87
C GLY A 8 6.99 13.11 -11.03
N TRP A 9 6.18 12.36 -10.31
CA TRP A 9 5.17 12.88 -9.40
C TRP A 9 5.71 13.00 -7.98
N LEU A 10 5.64 14.18 -7.39
CA LEU A 10 6.00 14.39 -6.00
C LEU A 10 4.83 14.02 -5.09
N PHE A 11 5.06 13.06 -4.19
CA PHE A 11 4.08 12.71 -3.16
C PHE A 11 4.03 13.80 -2.08
N ARG A 12 2.85 14.42 -1.89
CA ARG A 12 2.69 15.55 -0.97
C ARG A 12 1.72 15.30 0.18
N LYS A 13 1.29 14.09 0.40
CA LYS A 13 0.31 13.77 1.45
C LYS A 13 0.85 14.05 2.86
N VAL A 14 2.15 13.93 3.04
CA VAL A 14 2.87 14.10 4.31
C VAL A 14 3.91 15.22 4.14
N ARG A 15 3.44 16.49 4.10
CA ARG A 15 4.30 17.65 3.91
C ARG A 15 4.49 18.42 5.20
N GLY A 16 5.58 18.18 5.93
CA GLY A 16 5.99 19.04 7.04
C GLY A 16 7.00 20.12 6.64
N TRP A 17 7.84 19.82 5.67
CA TRP A 17 9.02 20.64 5.32
C TRP A 17 8.73 21.96 4.57
N GLU A 18 7.60 22.08 3.88
CA GLU A 18 7.25 23.33 3.16
C GLU A 18 6.94 24.52 4.08
N TYR A 19 6.66 24.26 5.34
CA TYR A 19 6.34 25.30 6.33
C TYR A 19 7.49 25.63 7.28
N GLY A 20 8.72 25.24 6.93
CA GLY A 20 9.90 25.47 7.77
C GLY A 20 9.99 24.56 8.99
N TYR A 21 9.05 23.66 9.18
CA TYR A 21 9.12 22.60 10.19
C TYR A 21 10.03 21.49 9.67
N LYS A 22 11.13 21.26 10.36
CA LYS A 22 12.09 20.19 10.03
C LYS A 22 11.60 18.79 10.40
N GLU A 23 10.38 18.69 10.92
CA GLU A 23 9.88 17.50 11.55
C GLU A 23 8.78 16.84 10.74
N VAL A 24 8.62 15.55 11.01
CA VAL A 24 7.67 14.64 10.39
C VAL A 24 6.25 15.16 10.55
N SER A 25 5.44 15.04 9.51
CA SER A 25 4.01 15.35 9.63
C SER A 25 3.34 14.48 10.68
N ASP A 26 2.23 14.96 11.22
CA ASP A 26 1.40 14.22 12.16
C ASP A 26 1.00 12.85 11.59
N ASN A 27 1.03 11.84 12.45
CA ASN A 27 0.56 10.50 12.10
C ASN A 27 -0.98 10.49 12.07
N PHE A 28 -1.53 9.98 10.98
CA PHE A 28 -2.97 9.73 10.88
C PHE A 28 -3.30 8.46 11.66
N LEU A 29 -3.93 8.59 12.83
CA LEU A 29 -4.40 7.44 13.61
C LEU A 29 -5.80 7.00 13.17
N PHE A 30 -6.70 7.96 12.99
CA PHE A 30 -8.07 7.71 12.56
C PHE A 30 -8.52 8.79 11.59
N ARG A 31 -9.15 8.35 10.49
CA ARG A 31 -9.74 9.26 9.49
C ARG A 31 -11.13 8.80 9.09
N THR A 32 -12.01 9.74 8.86
CA THR A 32 -13.39 9.48 8.38
C THR A 32 -13.38 8.63 7.10
N ALA A 33 -12.43 8.86 6.19
CA ALA A 33 -12.30 8.07 4.97
C ALA A 33 -12.08 6.57 5.23
N GLU A 34 -11.35 6.21 6.29
CA GLU A 34 -11.21 4.82 6.70
C GLU A 34 -12.54 4.22 7.14
N ALA A 35 -13.34 4.97 7.92
CA ALA A 35 -14.66 4.52 8.36
C ALA A 35 -15.60 4.27 7.17
N TYR A 36 -15.62 5.17 6.17
CA TYR A 36 -16.37 4.98 4.94
C TYR A 36 -15.97 3.71 4.19
N LEU A 37 -14.67 3.47 4.03
CA LEU A 37 -14.14 2.29 3.34
C LEU A 37 -14.38 1.00 4.11
N ASN A 38 -14.29 1.03 5.45
CA ASN A 38 -14.63 -0.10 6.29
C ASN A 38 -16.13 -0.46 6.17
N ALA A 39 -17.02 0.55 6.23
CA ALA A 39 -18.45 0.35 6.09
C ALA A 39 -18.82 -0.12 4.67
N ALA A 40 -18.22 0.44 3.62
CA ALA A 40 -18.46 0.02 2.25
C ALA A 40 -18.03 -1.43 2.02
N GLU A 41 -16.86 -1.83 2.52
CA GLU A 41 -16.39 -3.22 2.41
C GLU A 41 -17.30 -4.16 3.18
N ALA A 42 -17.69 -3.83 4.42
CA ALA A 42 -18.61 -4.64 5.22
C ALA A 42 -19.98 -4.81 4.54
N ALA A 43 -20.57 -3.74 4.01
CA ALA A 43 -21.82 -3.78 3.27
C ALA A 43 -21.75 -4.69 2.03
N ALA A 44 -20.65 -4.60 1.26
CA ALA A 44 -20.43 -5.50 0.12
C ALA A 44 -20.32 -6.97 0.53
N TYR A 45 -19.70 -7.27 1.68
CA TYR A 45 -19.61 -8.64 2.20
C TYR A 45 -20.93 -9.20 2.68
N THR A 46 -21.78 -8.38 3.27
CA THR A 46 -23.13 -8.77 3.76
C THR A 46 -24.18 -8.81 2.64
N GLY A 47 -23.82 -8.40 1.41
CA GLY A 47 -24.72 -8.41 0.27
C GLY A 47 -25.50 -7.10 0.07
N ASP A 48 -25.31 -6.10 0.92
CA ASP A 48 -25.89 -4.76 0.75
C ASP A 48 -25.02 -3.91 -0.19
N GLU A 49 -25.01 -4.32 -1.46
CA GLU A 49 -24.22 -3.64 -2.48
C GLU A 49 -24.68 -2.21 -2.77
N GLY A 50 -25.95 -1.91 -2.50
CA GLY A 50 -26.52 -0.56 -2.62
C GLY A 50 -25.80 0.42 -1.69
N THR A 51 -25.77 0.09 -0.41
CA THR A 51 -25.06 0.88 0.62
C THR A 51 -23.56 0.93 0.33
N ALA A 52 -22.96 -0.19 -0.08
CA ALA A 52 -21.54 -0.23 -0.42
C ALA A 52 -21.17 0.75 -1.54
N ARG A 53 -21.95 0.78 -2.62
CA ARG A 53 -21.77 1.72 -3.75
C ARG A 53 -21.96 3.16 -3.33
N ASN A 54 -23.00 3.44 -2.53
CA ASN A 54 -23.29 4.80 -2.07
C ASN A 54 -22.14 5.36 -1.21
N LEU A 55 -21.67 4.61 -0.23
CA LEU A 55 -20.55 5.00 0.63
C LEU A 55 -19.25 5.24 -0.16
N LEU A 56 -18.94 4.35 -1.11
CA LEU A 56 -17.78 4.50 -1.96
C LEU A 56 -17.91 5.71 -2.89
N LYS A 57 -19.12 5.93 -3.46
CA LYS A 57 -19.41 7.07 -4.31
C LYS A 57 -19.28 8.38 -3.55
N GLU A 58 -19.85 8.46 -2.36
CA GLU A 58 -19.78 9.64 -1.49
C GLU A 58 -18.32 10.01 -1.19
N LEU A 59 -17.49 9.04 -0.80
CA LEU A 59 -16.05 9.28 -0.58
C LEU A 59 -15.37 9.84 -1.85
N ARG A 60 -15.67 9.27 -3.01
CA ARG A 60 -15.11 9.70 -4.29
C ARG A 60 -15.56 11.11 -4.69
N ASP A 61 -16.78 11.49 -4.40
CA ASP A 61 -17.30 12.83 -4.68
C ASP A 61 -16.52 13.92 -3.93
N TYR A 62 -15.97 13.59 -2.77
CA TYR A 62 -15.06 14.48 -2.03
C TYR A 62 -13.60 14.45 -2.53
N ARG A 63 -13.24 13.56 -3.43
CA ARG A 63 -11.85 13.35 -3.92
C ARG A 63 -11.68 13.66 -5.39
N MET A 64 -12.74 13.60 -6.17
CA MET A 64 -12.72 13.74 -7.63
C MET A 64 -13.65 14.86 -8.07
N ILE A 65 -13.25 15.61 -9.07
CA ILE A 65 -14.08 16.66 -9.68
C ILE A 65 -15.29 16.04 -10.36
N ASP A 66 -15.09 14.89 -11.01
CA ASP A 66 -16.15 14.14 -11.68
C ASP A 66 -16.01 12.64 -11.35
N SER A 67 -16.78 12.17 -10.39
CA SER A 67 -16.78 10.76 -10.02
C SER A 67 -17.92 10.04 -10.76
N ARG A 68 -17.53 9.07 -11.60
CA ARG A 68 -18.51 8.24 -12.33
C ARG A 68 -19.38 7.43 -11.37
N PRO A 69 -20.61 7.06 -11.79
CA PRO A 69 -21.44 6.10 -11.07
C PRO A 69 -20.70 4.76 -10.89
N ILE A 70 -20.94 4.11 -9.77
CA ILE A 70 -20.37 2.80 -9.46
C ILE A 70 -21.41 1.75 -9.85
N THR A 71 -21.09 0.95 -10.85
CA THR A 71 -21.96 -0.09 -11.41
C THR A 71 -21.49 -1.51 -11.08
N GLU A 72 -20.30 -1.62 -10.53
CA GLU A 72 -19.68 -2.88 -10.14
C GLU A 72 -20.51 -3.61 -9.07
N SER A 73 -20.46 -4.95 -9.10
CA SER A 73 -21.18 -5.84 -8.18
C SER A 73 -20.30 -7.03 -7.78
N GLY A 74 -20.67 -7.74 -6.71
CA GLY A 74 -19.96 -8.93 -6.24
C GLY A 74 -18.47 -8.68 -5.99
N GLU A 75 -17.64 -9.57 -6.49
CA GLU A 75 -16.18 -9.51 -6.35
C GLU A 75 -15.57 -8.25 -6.98
N SER A 76 -16.14 -7.79 -8.10
CA SER A 76 -15.68 -6.57 -8.77
C SER A 76 -15.87 -5.33 -7.90
N LEU A 77 -17.00 -5.24 -7.18
CA LEU A 77 -17.24 -4.16 -6.23
C LEU A 77 -16.27 -4.20 -5.06
N VAL A 78 -16.04 -5.38 -4.48
CA VAL A 78 -15.06 -5.55 -3.40
C VAL A 78 -13.65 -5.18 -3.87
N THR A 79 -13.27 -5.58 -5.06
CA THR A 79 -11.98 -5.23 -5.67
C THR A 79 -11.84 -3.72 -5.83
N LEU A 80 -12.89 -3.06 -6.28
CA LEU A 80 -12.92 -1.60 -6.44
C LEU A 80 -12.77 -0.88 -5.09
N ILE A 81 -13.51 -1.32 -4.04
CA ILE A 81 -13.40 -0.77 -2.68
C ILE A 81 -11.99 -0.94 -2.13
N ARG A 82 -11.38 -2.13 -2.28
CA ARG A 82 -10.02 -2.41 -1.85
C ARG A 82 -8.98 -1.57 -2.60
N ALA A 83 -9.20 -1.33 -3.89
CA ALA A 83 -8.34 -0.45 -4.68
C ALA A 83 -8.45 1.02 -4.21
N GLU A 84 -9.67 1.49 -3.90
CA GLU A 84 -9.85 2.83 -3.33
C GLU A 84 -9.18 2.94 -1.96
N ARG A 85 -9.34 1.93 -1.10
CA ARG A 85 -8.66 1.87 0.20
C ARG A 85 -7.14 1.96 0.07
N GLN A 86 -6.55 1.26 -0.90
CA GLN A 86 -5.12 1.33 -1.17
C GLN A 86 -4.66 2.75 -1.55
N ARG A 87 -5.45 3.46 -2.35
CA ARG A 87 -5.14 4.83 -2.78
C ARG A 87 -5.33 5.85 -1.66
N GLU A 88 -6.49 5.79 -1.00
CA GLU A 88 -6.86 6.74 0.04
C GLU A 88 -5.94 6.65 1.26
N LEU A 89 -5.60 5.44 1.69
CA LEU A 89 -4.78 5.18 2.88
C LEU A 89 -3.29 4.92 2.53
N CYS A 90 -2.84 5.41 1.38
CA CYS A 90 -1.46 5.26 0.94
C CYS A 90 -0.49 5.91 1.96
N LEU A 91 0.57 5.19 2.33
CA LEU A 91 1.59 5.56 3.32
C LEU A 91 1.07 5.79 4.76
N GLU A 92 -0.10 5.27 5.10
CA GLU A 92 -0.67 5.31 6.46
C GLU A 92 -0.53 3.97 7.21
N GLY A 93 0.27 3.04 6.73
CA GLY A 93 0.53 1.76 7.39
C GLY A 93 -0.52 0.66 7.15
N HIS A 94 -1.68 0.98 6.58
CA HIS A 94 -2.79 0.02 6.44
C HIS A 94 -2.52 -1.13 5.48
N ARG A 95 -1.74 -0.90 4.41
CA ARG A 95 -1.62 -1.85 3.30
C ARG A 95 -1.08 -3.22 3.71
N TRP A 96 -0.15 -3.27 4.66
CA TRP A 96 0.40 -4.52 5.17
C TRP A 96 -0.66 -5.41 5.81
N PHE A 97 -1.46 -4.82 6.69
CA PHE A 97 -2.54 -5.52 7.39
C PHE A 97 -3.69 -5.89 6.43
N ASP A 98 -4.02 -5.02 5.48
CA ASP A 98 -5.01 -5.28 4.44
C ASP A 98 -4.64 -6.50 3.59
N LEU A 99 -3.42 -6.59 3.10
CA LEU A 99 -2.95 -7.75 2.33
C LEU A 99 -3.01 -9.03 3.16
N ARG A 100 -2.67 -8.94 4.46
CA ARG A 100 -2.76 -10.09 5.35
C ARG A 100 -4.20 -10.57 5.54
N ARG A 101 -5.12 -9.67 5.85
CA ARG A 101 -6.53 -10.02 6.06
C ARG A 101 -7.21 -10.50 4.77
N TYR A 102 -6.86 -9.94 3.61
CA TYR A 102 -7.41 -10.39 2.33
C TYR A 102 -7.00 -11.82 1.97
N THR A 103 -5.80 -12.23 2.35
CA THR A 103 -5.31 -13.59 2.08
C THR A 103 -6.11 -14.65 2.82
N VAL A 104 -6.60 -14.36 4.03
CA VAL A 104 -7.38 -15.28 4.88
C VAL A 104 -8.88 -15.08 4.77
N CYS A 105 -9.33 -14.20 3.89
CA CYS A 105 -10.74 -13.93 3.67
C CYS A 105 -11.43 -15.09 2.96
N GLU A 106 -12.54 -15.60 3.49
CA GLU A 106 -13.24 -16.75 2.93
C GLU A 106 -14.00 -16.41 1.63
N LYS A 107 -14.76 -15.30 1.63
CA LYS A 107 -15.66 -15.00 0.53
C LYS A 107 -14.94 -14.45 -0.72
N TYR A 108 -13.97 -13.57 -0.54
CA TYR A 108 -13.22 -12.94 -1.64
C TYR A 108 -11.72 -12.94 -1.31
N PRO A 109 -11.07 -14.12 -1.32
CA PRO A 109 -9.64 -14.20 -1.00
C PRO A 109 -8.81 -13.46 -2.04
N TYR A 110 -7.82 -12.72 -1.58
CA TYR A 110 -6.90 -12.02 -2.46
C TYR A 110 -5.48 -12.12 -1.93
N SER A 111 -4.56 -12.37 -2.81
CA SER A 111 -3.13 -12.36 -2.50
C SER A 111 -2.34 -11.74 -3.66
N LYS A 112 -1.26 -11.08 -3.33
CA LYS A 112 -0.36 -10.47 -4.31
C LYS A 112 1.08 -10.79 -3.94
N THR A 113 1.86 -11.25 -4.92
CA THR A 113 3.31 -11.31 -4.81
C THR A 113 3.86 -9.90 -5.00
N ILE A 114 4.69 -9.45 -4.07
CA ILE A 114 5.30 -8.12 -4.12
C ILE A 114 6.80 -8.32 -4.26
N THR A 115 7.39 -7.70 -5.27
CA THR A 115 8.84 -7.63 -5.43
C THR A 115 9.30 -6.23 -5.07
N HIS A 116 10.22 -6.16 -4.10
CA HIS A 116 10.88 -4.93 -3.70
C HIS A 116 12.32 -4.94 -4.21
N TYR A 117 12.69 -3.88 -4.92
CA TYR A 117 14.08 -3.68 -5.36
C TYR A 117 14.77 -2.71 -4.42
N TYR A 118 15.89 -3.14 -3.89
CA TYR A 118 16.77 -2.32 -3.06
C TYR A 118 18.05 -2.02 -3.83
N THR A 119 18.35 -0.75 -4.03
CA THR A 119 19.57 -0.29 -4.67
C THR A 119 20.47 0.39 -3.64
N SER A 120 21.68 -0.11 -3.48
CA SER A 120 22.74 0.56 -2.72
C SER A 120 23.41 1.63 -3.60
N PHE A 121 23.69 2.78 -3.03
CA PHE A 121 24.37 3.87 -3.70
C PHE A 121 25.67 4.22 -2.97
N THR A 122 26.73 4.44 -3.75
CA THR A 122 27.97 5.06 -3.32
C THR A 122 28.07 6.47 -3.89
N TRP A 123 29.15 7.20 -3.56
CA TRP A 123 29.40 8.51 -4.16
C TRP A 123 29.59 8.46 -5.69
N ASP A 124 30.02 7.31 -6.21
CA ASP A 124 30.26 7.08 -7.64
C ASP A 124 29.02 6.59 -8.39
N GLY A 125 27.88 6.40 -7.69
CA GLY A 125 26.62 5.95 -8.27
C GLY A 125 26.10 4.65 -7.65
N PRO A 126 25.16 3.96 -8.35
CA PRO A 126 24.60 2.71 -7.86
C PRO A 126 25.63 1.59 -7.83
N GLU A 127 25.77 0.94 -6.68
CA GLU A 127 26.71 -0.16 -6.45
C GLU A 127 26.11 -1.51 -6.85
N TYR A 128 24.93 -1.81 -6.29
CA TYR A 128 24.20 -3.03 -6.63
C TYR A 128 22.70 -2.86 -6.42
N THR A 129 21.92 -3.70 -7.09
CA THR A 129 20.47 -3.80 -6.86
C THR A 129 20.11 -5.24 -6.51
N LYS A 130 19.37 -5.43 -5.43
CA LYS A 130 18.85 -6.72 -4.99
C LYS A 130 17.33 -6.71 -4.99
N SER A 131 16.73 -7.86 -5.32
CA SER A 131 15.29 -8.05 -5.25
C SER A 131 14.91 -8.92 -4.04
N TYR A 132 13.86 -8.50 -3.36
CA TYR A 132 13.25 -9.23 -2.24
C TYR A 132 11.79 -9.51 -2.60
N VAL A 133 11.38 -10.76 -2.51
CA VAL A 133 10.03 -11.18 -2.90
C VAL A 133 9.22 -11.52 -1.65
N LEU A 134 8.06 -10.91 -1.50
CA LEU A 134 7.03 -11.25 -0.52
C LEU A 134 5.95 -12.06 -1.22
N GLN A 135 5.82 -13.34 -0.86
CA GLN A 135 4.87 -14.25 -1.46
C GLN A 135 3.55 -14.35 -0.66
N LYS A 136 2.58 -15.05 -1.23
CA LYS A 136 1.37 -15.43 -0.51
C LYS A 136 1.73 -16.23 0.75
N ASN A 137 1.12 -15.87 1.88
CA ASN A 137 1.36 -16.53 3.19
C ASN A 137 2.83 -16.47 3.67
N ASP A 138 3.59 -15.51 3.18
CA ASP A 138 4.97 -15.34 3.60
C ASP A 138 5.07 -15.15 5.13
N PRO A 139 6.01 -15.84 5.80
CA PRO A 139 6.22 -15.67 7.24
C PRO A 139 6.51 -14.22 7.68
N ALA A 140 6.97 -13.37 6.76
CA ALA A 140 7.20 -11.96 7.05
C ALA A 140 5.94 -11.15 7.31
N TYR A 141 4.75 -11.64 6.93
CA TYR A 141 3.49 -10.99 7.33
C TYR A 141 3.27 -10.99 8.84
N THR A 142 3.94 -11.87 9.58
CA THR A 142 4.04 -11.79 11.02
C THR A 142 5.30 -11.02 11.38
N LEU A 143 5.17 -9.89 12.05
CA LEU A 143 6.33 -9.08 12.45
C LEU A 143 7.21 -9.84 13.44
N ALA A 144 8.53 -9.66 13.31
CA ALA A 144 9.47 -10.21 14.28
C ALA A 144 9.35 -9.47 15.62
N LEU A 145 9.57 -10.16 16.71
CA LEU A 145 9.77 -9.51 17.99
C LEU A 145 11.04 -8.64 17.93
N PRO A 146 10.96 -7.36 18.34
CA PRO A 146 12.15 -6.51 18.46
C PRO A 146 13.25 -7.17 19.30
N GLN A 147 14.49 -6.93 18.93
CA GLN A 147 15.62 -7.53 19.64
C GLN A 147 15.66 -7.08 21.09
N GLU A 148 15.37 -5.79 21.37
CA GLU A 148 15.34 -5.25 22.74
C GLU A 148 14.33 -5.98 23.64
N VAL A 149 13.15 -6.34 23.09
CA VAL A 149 12.13 -7.10 23.84
C VAL A 149 12.64 -8.50 24.17
N ARG A 150 13.33 -9.14 23.23
CA ARG A 150 13.89 -10.48 23.42
C ARG A 150 15.06 -10.47 24.41
N ASP A 151 15.90 -9.46 24.38
CA ASP A 151 17.02 -9.30 25.30
C ASP A 151 16.53 -9.04 26.73
N PHE A 152 15.41 -8.32 26.85
CA PHE A 152 14.77 -8.09 28.15
C PHE A 152 14.06 -9.35 28.70
N GLN A 153 13.48 -10.18 27.83
CA GLN A 153 12.71 -11.37 28.22
C GLN A 153 13.29 -12.63 27.55
N ASN A 154 14.29 -13.23 28.15
CA ASN A 154 15.02 -14.38 27.66
C ASN A 154 14.18 -15.64 27.37
N SER A 155 12.96 -15.72 27.94
CA SER A 155 12.03 -16.85 27.74
C SER A 155 11.33 -16.85 26.38
N LEU A 156 11.39 -15.76 25.60
CA LEU A 156 10.68 -15.64 24.31
C LEU A 156 11.31 -16.45 23.17
N GLY A 157 12.51 -17.00 23.36
CA GLY A 157 13.18 -17.80 22.35
C GLY A 157 13.58 -17.02 21.05
N PRO A 158 14.16 -17.70 20.09
CA PRO A 158 14.59 -17.06 18.83
C PRO A 158 13.41 -16.77 17.92
N ASN A 159 13.53 -15.72 17.10
CA ASN A 159 12.62 -15.50 15.96
C ASN A 159 12.90 -16.55 14.88
N ASN A 160 12.16 -17.64 14.88
CA ASN A 160 12.28 -18.68 13.86
C ASN A 160 11.69 -18.17 12.53
N ARG A 161 12.55 -17.53 11.74
CA ARG A 161 12.21 -17.08 10.39
C ARG A 161 13.12 -17.71 9.36
N PRO A 162 12.57 -18.14 8.22
CA PRO A 162 13.40 -18.60 7.13
C PRO A 162 14.32 -17.45 6.66
N VAL A 163 15.57 -17.78 6.41
CA VAL A 163 16.50 -16.84 5.78
C VAL A 163 15.99 -16.51 4.39
N ARG A 164 15.79 -15.24 4.09
CA ARG A 164 15.38 -14.80 2.76
C ARG A 164 16.56 -14.86 1.83
N THR A 165 16.42 -15.60 0.75
CA THR A 165 17.33 -15.49 -0.39
C THR A 165 16.94 -14.24 -1.18
N ASN A 166 17.89 -13.35 -1.36
CA ASN A 166 17.78 -12.28 -2.36
C ASN A 166 18.42 -12.76 -3.67
N THR A 167 17.92 -12.25 -4.77
CA THR A 167 18.53 -12.47 -6.09
C THR A 167 18.97 -11.14 -6.65
N ASP A 168 20.07 -11.14 -7.39
CA ASP A 168 20.48 -9.94 -8.10
C ASP A 168 19.40 -9.54 -9.09
N ALA A 169 19.01 -8.26 -9.05
CA ALA A 169 18.02 -7.75 -9.95
C ALA A 169 18.63 -7.53 -11.34
N PRO A 170 17.93 -7.91 -12.43
CA PRO A 170 18.39 -7.61 -13.77
C PRO A 170 18.59 -6.10 -13.96
N ALA A 171 19.70 -5.71 -14.59
CA ALA A 171 20.06 -4.30 -14.81
C ALA A 171 18.93 -3.48 -15.51
N ALA A 172 18.14 -4.13 -16.36
CA ALA A 172 16.98 -3.51 -17.04
C ALA A 172 15.76 -3.23 -16.16
N SER A 173 15.72 -3.76 -14.91
CA SER A 173 14.59 -3.55 -14.00
C SER A 173 14.68 -2.21 -13.26
N GLN A 174 15.83 -1.56 -13.27
CA GLN A 174 16.06 -0.32 -12.52
C GLN A 174 15.27 0.86 -13.08
N SER A 175 15.15 0.99 -14.41
CA SER A 175 14.39 2.07 -15.04
C SER A 175 12.88 1.75 -15.16
N LYS A 176 12.51 0.49 -15.35
CA LYS A 176 11.12 0.08 -15.52
C LYS A 176 10.32 0.01 -14.22
N ALA A 177 10.96 -0.30 -13.09
CA ALA A 177 10.25 -0.32 -11.80
C ALA A 177 9.84 1.09 -11.36
N TYR A 178 10.65 2.11 -11.66
CA TYR A 178 10.33 3.50 -11.38
C TYR A 178 9.19 4.03 -12.26
N ASN A 179 9.18 3.66 -13.54
CA ASN A 179 8.17 4.12 -14.51
C ASN A 179 6.87 3.31 -14.47
N LYS A 180 6.94 1.98 -14.26
CA LYS A 180 5.74 1.12 -14.32
C LYS A 180 4.77 1.34 -13.16
N GLY A 181 5.25 1.71 -11.97
CA GLY A 181 4.38 2.10 -10.86
C GLY A 181 3.59 3.38 -11.13
N CYS A 182 4.09 4.24 -12.02
CA CYS A 182 3.41 5.45 -12.45
C CYS A 182 2.43 5.19 -13.60
N GLU A 183 2.76 4.34 -14.57
CA GLU A 183 1.93 4.07 -15.75
C GLU A 183 0.66 3.29 -15.43
N ASP A 184 0.74 2.26 -14.58
CA ASP A 184 -0.44 1.45 -14.23
C ASP A 184 -1.45 2.20 -13.34
N GLY A 185 -1.03 3.27 -12.68
CA GLY A 185 -1.88 4.13 -11.84
C GLY A 185 -2.53 5.31 -12.56
N LEU A 186 -1.95 5.78 -13.65
CA LEU A 186 -2.32 7.04 -14.30
C LEU A 186 -3.31 6.88 -15.46
N ASN A 187 -3.38 5.71 -16.10
CA ASN A 187 -4.25 5.51 -17.27
C ASN A 187 -5.76 5.51 -16.95
N ASN A 188 -6.14 5.52 -15.66
CA ASN A 188 -7.54 5.57 -15.23
C ASN A 188 -7.96 6.88 -14.54
N TYR A 189 -7.05 7.85 -14.41
CA TYR A 189 -7.33 9.14 -13.77
C TYR A 189 -6.92 10.28 -14.70
N LYS A 190 -7.86 10.72 -15.54
CA LYS A 190 -7.81 12.07 -16.09
C LYS A 190 -8.34 13.01 -15.01
N TYR A 191 -7.43 13.76 -14.39
CA TYR A 191 -7.77 14.91 -13.57
C TYR A 191 -8.27 16.05 -14.44
#